data_dc19e176657ae3ee09cfb4cdef1f9fc2
#
_entry.id   dc19e176657ae3ee09cfb4cdef1f9fc2
#
_cell.length_a   1.000
_cell.length_b   1.000
_cell.length_c   1.000
_cell.angle_alpha   90.00
_cell.angle_beta   90.00
_cell.angle_gamma   90.00
#
_symmetry.space_group_name_H-M   'P 1'
#
loop_
_entity.id
_entity.type
_entity.pdbx_description
1 polymer ?
#
loop_
_entity_poly.entity_id
_entity_poly.type
_entity_poly.pdbx_seq_one_letter_code
_entity_poly.pdbx_strand_id
1 'polypeptide(L)'
;MVYSGGFVLAQFLNMLKMQSIRFGLTSVLLAFGVRVGAGQTSGAIGAPTDIKKVSRPMVWEPGPEGNQVPLWPEGLTLQSPESEKPEQVGNGSKLVAGRPWTWATYVSRPTMTIYPPKGRNTRAAILVLPGGGYEAVAMDLEGTEICDWITKQGATCIVLKYRVPQAWRHDHVEEAPKVQLPLQDAQRAMGLLRYRASSYGIDPHKIGVIGFSAGGQLAAAVSNAEKRIYKSLDAADREPSRPDFAILLYPGHLWDETGPKTSLKLSPWVAIRADAPPTLLIHSMNDPTDDVRHSLAYALALNDVGVTVEMHLYARGGHAFGMRATSDPITTEWPELVGKWLHTIKMF
;
A
#
# COMPACT_ATOMS: atom_id res chain seq x y z
N MET A 1 23.86 22.20 -52.10
CA MET A 1 22.50 22.20 -52.69
C MET A 1 21.53 22.60 -51.61
N VAL A 2 20.99 23.81 -51.71
CA VAL A 2 20.02 24.45 -50.82
C VAL A 2 18.64 24.22 -51.41
N TYR A 3 17.67 23.77 -50.59
CA TYR A 3 16.23 23.98 -50.79
C TYR A 3 15.59 24.03 -49.41
N SER A 4 15.24 25.17 -48.87
CA SER A 4 14.01 25.97 -48.86
C SER A 4 12.74 25.15 -48.62
N GLY A 5 12.17 25.27 -47.42
CA GLY A 5 10.88 24.70 -46.99
C GLY A 5 10.16 25.57 -45.96
N GLY A 6 9.95 26.84 -46.26
CA GLY A 6 9.08 27.75 -45.52
C GLY A 6 7.78 27.93 -46.29
N PHE A 7 6.73 27.21 -45.99
CA PHE A 7 5.35 27.48 -46.51
C PHE A 7 4.29 26.54 -45.93
N VAL A 8 4.15 26.44 -44.63
CA VAL A 8 2.96 25.78 -44.01
C VAL A 8 2.49 26.44 -42.70
N LEU A 9 2.98 27.60 -42.30
CA LEU A 9 2.60 28.23 -41.04
C LEU A 9 1.64 29.43 -41.18
N ALA A 10 1.07 29.69 -42.36
CA ALA A 10 0.24 30.88 -42.62
C ALA A 10 -1.25 30.63 -42.86
N GLN A 11 -1.78 29.41 -42.69
CA GLN A 11 -3.20 29.13 -42.94
C GLN A 11 -4.04 28.75 -41.70
N PHE A 12 -3.48 28.76 -40.49
CA PHE A 12 -4.27 28.41 -39.28
C PHE A 12 -4.68 29.61 -38.41
N LEU A 13 -4.35 30.83 -38.81
CA LEU A 13 -4.64 32.03 -38.00
C LEU A 13 -5.78 32.93 -38.53
N ASN A 14 -6.56 32.50 -39.53
CA ASN A 14 -7.62 33.32 -40.14
C ASN A 14 -9.05 32.78 -40.00
N MET A 15 -9.35 31.85 -39.08
CA MET A 15 -10.70 31.33 -38.88
C MET A 15 -11.33 31.65 -37.51
N LEU A 16 -10.83 32.60 -36.76
CA LEU A 16 -11.38 33.00 -35.45
C LEU A 16 -11.69 34.51 -35.34
N LYS A 17 -12.21 35.12 -36.40
CA LYS A 17 -12.87 36.44 -36.32
C LYS A 17 -14.03 36.46 -37.32
N MET A 18 -15.21 36.29 -36.80
CA MET A 18 -16.51 36.85 -37.20
C MET A 18 -17.64 35.92 -36.76
N GLN A 19 -18.30 36.27 -35.67
CA GLN A 19 -19.75 36.46 -35.63
C GLN A 19 -20.17 36.70 -34.16
N SER A 20 -20.20 37.98 -33.85
CA SER A 20 -21.07 38.54 -32.80
C SER A 20 -22.37 38.96 -33.45
N ILE A 21 -23.43 38.23 -33.18
CA ILE A 21 -24.81 38.72 -33.43
C ILE A 21 -25.56 38.68 -32.12
N ARG A 22 -25.97 39.86 -31.69
CA ARG A 22 -26.93 40.10 -30.60
C ARG A 22 -28.34 39.67 -31.00
N PHE A 23 -29.01 38.89 -30.16
CA PHE A 23 -30.45 38.95 -30.03
C PHE A 23 -30.80 38.89 -28.54
N GLY A 24 -31.57 39.87 -28.14
CA GLY A 24 -32.07 39.99 -26.80
C GLY A 24 -33.51 39.47 -26.68
N LEU A 25 -33.97 39.44 -25.42
CA LEU A 25 -35.33 39.24 -24.87
C LEU A 25 -35.86 37.80 -24.88
N THR A 26 -36.33 37.23 -23.83
CA THR A 26 -37.32 37.58 -22.82
C THR A 26 -37.36 36.47 -21.77
N SER A 27 -37.47 36.82 -20.51
CA SER A 27 -37.61 35.94 -19.37
C SER A 27 -38.95 35.19 -19.38
N VAL A 28 -38.92 33.85 -19.26
CA VAL A 28 -40.02 33.06 -18.71
C VAL A 28 -39.45 32.10 -17.68
N LEU A 29 -39.73 32.36 -16.42
CA LEU A 29 -39.50 31.45 -15.31
C LEU A 29 -40.49 30.27 -15.43
N LEU A 30 -40.01 29.10 -15.75
CA LEU A 30 -40.69 27.82 -15.47
C LEU A 30 -39.81 27.01 -14.56
N ALA A 31 -40.14 26.98 -13.27
CA ALA A 31 -39.49 26.13 -12.28
C ALA A 31 -39.89 24.66 -12.52
N PHE A 32 -39.07 23.92 -13.22
CA PHE A 32 -39.10 22.46 -13.15
C PHE A 32 -38.04 22.01 -12.15
N GLY A 33 -38.48 21.56 -10.98
CA GLY A 33 -37.66 20.92 -9.97
C GLY A 33 -37.17 19.58 -10.47
N VAL A 34 -36.02 19.59 -11.13
CA VAL A 34 -35.25 18.35 -11.33
C VAL A 34 -34.54 18.06 -10.04
N ARG A 35 -35.04 17.10 -9.26
CA ARG A 35 -34.26 16.46 -8.21
C ARG A 35 -33.12 15.72 -8.92
N VAL A 36 -31.97 16.35 -9.00
CA VAL A 36 -30.70 15.66 -9.24
C VAL A 36 -30.46 14.76 -8.06
N GLY A 37 -30.63 13.47 -8.26
CA GLY A 37 -30.23 12.47 -7.29
C GLY A 37 -28.74 12.68 -7.01
N ALA A 38 -28.42 12.98 -5.76
CA ALA A 38 -27.05 13.04 -5.30
C ALA A 38 -26.43 11.67 -5.55
N GLY A 39 -25.59 11.59 -6.59
CA GLY A 39 -24.70 10.47 -6.78
C GLY A 39 -23.88 10.35 -5.50
N GLN A 40 -23.93 9.18 -4.87
CA GLN A 40 -23.05 8.85 -3.76
C GLN A 40 -21.61 8.98 -4.27
N THR A 41 -20.96 10.07 -3.91
CA THR A 41 -19.51 10.17 -4.03
C THR A 41 -18.95 9.04 -3.16
N SER A 42 -18.27 8.09 -3.76
CA SER A 42 -17.46 7.11 -3.04
C SER A 42 -16.44 7.91 -2.22
N GLY A 43 -16.77 8.13 -0.94
CA GLY A 43 -15.94 8.92 -0.07
C GLY A 43 -14.61 8.20 0.14
N ALA A 44 -13.52 8.89 -0.18
CA ALA A 44 -12.18 8.48 0.19
C ALA A 44 -12.17 8.02 1.65
N ILE A 45 -11.59 6.84 1.88
CA ILE A 45 -11.21 6.43 3.23
C ILE A 45 -9.94 7.24 3.51
N GLY A 46 -10.11 8.39 4.14
CA GLY A 46 -8.97 9.16 4.64
C GLY A 46 -8.17 8.30 5.61
N ALA A 47 -6.87 8.55 5.71
CA ALA A 47 -6.07 8.02 6.81
C ALA A 47 -6.82 8.19 8.13
N PRO A 48 -6.61 7.36 9.14
CA PRO A 48 -7.45 7.24 10.34
C PRO A 48 -7.41 8.46 11.26
N THR A 49 -7.60 9.67 10.71
CA THR A 49 -7.77 10.90 11.49
C THR A 49 -9.05 10.88 12.35
N ASP A 50 -9.97 9.93 12.10
CA ASP A 50 -11.20 9.73 12.84
C ASP A 50 -11.11 8.65 13.94
N ILE A 51 -9.93 8.39 14.48
CA ILE A 51 -9.69 7.47 15.62
C ILE A 51 -10.51 7.86 16.89
N LYS A 52 -11.26 8.94 16.86
CA LYS A 52 -11.90 9.52 18.06
C LYS A 52 -13.17 8.81 18.57
N LYS A 53 -13.70 7.80 17.93
CA LYS A 53 -14.94 7.15 18.40
C LYS A 53 -14.78 5.64 18.56
N VAL A 54 -14.78 5.20 19.82
CA VAL A 54 -14.82 3.81 20.31
C VAL A 54 -13.48 3.08 20.23
N SER A 55 -12.45 3.60 20.88
CA SER A 55 -11.26 2.82 21.22
C SER A 55 -11.37 2.30 22.65
N ARG A 56 -11.03 1.03 22.86
CA ARG A 56 -10.80 0.47 24.20
C ARG A 56 -9.30 0.20 24.34
N PRO A 57 -8.68 0.40 25.52
CA PRO A 57 -7.36 -0.14 25.78
C PRO A 57 -7.46 -1.68 25.62
N MET A 58 -6.96 -2.21 24.53
CA MET A 58 -7.01 -3.63 24.21
C MET A 58 -5.89 -3.94 23.23
N VAL A 59 -5.16 -5.00 23.48
CA VAL A 59 -4.19 -5.53 22.54
C VAL A 59 -4.94 -6.29 21.44
N TRP A 60 -4.61 -6.05 20.20
CA TRP A 60 -5.17 -6.84 19.11
C TRP A 60 -4.64 -8.27 19.16
N GLU A 61 -5.55 -9.22 19.12
CA GLU A 61 -5.28 -10.64 19.10
C GLU A 61 -5.91 -11.29 17.85
N PRO A 62 -5.25 -12.26 17.23
CA PRO A 62 -5.81 -12.99 16.09
C PRO A 62 -6.94 -13.93 16.54
N GLY A 63 -7.76 -14.33 15.57
CA GLY A 63 -8.65 -15.48 15.75
C GLY A 63 -7.88 -16.79 15.96
N PRO A 64 -8.58 -17.90 16.27
CA PRO A 64 -7.98 -19.18 16.69
C PRO A 64 -7.09 -19.84 15.64
N GLU A 65 -7.18 -19.45 14.37
CA GLU A 65 -6.35 -19.98 13.28
C GLU A 65 -4.96 -19.32 13.23
N GLY A 66 -4.75 -18.19 13.92
CA GLY A 66 -3.53 -17.40 13.88
C GLY A 66 -2.58 -17.71 15.02
N ASN A 67 -1.33 -18.05 14.69
CA ASN A 67 -0.25 -18.19 15.66
C ASN A 67 0.51 -16.86 15.79
N GLN A 68 0.26 -16.11 16.85
CA GLN A 68 0.89 -14.82 17.10
C GLN A 68 2.25 -14.99 17.79
N VAL A 69 3.29 -14.40 17.20
CA VAL A 69 4.68 -14.47 17.68
C VAL A 69 5.21 -13.05 17.89
N PRO A 70 5.81 -12.74 19.06
CA PRO A 70 6.48 -11.47 19.27
C PRO A 70 7.70 -11.37 18.35
N LEU A 71 7.97 -10.17 17.82
CA LEU A 71 9.12 -9.93 16.95
C LEU A 71 10.43 -9.80 17.75
N TRP A 72 10.34 -9.20 18.90
CA TRP A 72 11.51 -8.85 19.72
C TRP A 72 11.55 -9.69 20.99
N PRO A 73 12.74 -10.03 21.48
CA PRO A 73 12.90 -10.77 22.73
C PRO A 73 12.22 -10.07 23.90
N GLU A 74 11.73 -10.86 24.86
CA GLU A 74 11.24 -10.33 26.12
C GLU A 74 12.36 -9.61 26.89
N GLY A 75 11.99 -8.55 27.60
CA GLY A 75 12.95 -7.75 28.40
C GLY A 75 13.79 -6.78 27.57
N LEU A 76 13.72 -6.81 26.23
CA LEU A 76 14.38 -5.79 25.43
C LEU A 76 13.63 -4.47 25.54
N THR A 77 14.35 -3.40 25.90
CA THR A 77 13.83 -2.03 25.82
C THR A 77 13.78 -1.61 24.36
N LEU A 78 12.58 -1.61 23.79
CA LEU A 78 12.34 -1.13 22.43
C LEU A 78 12.17 0.38 22.44
N GLN A 79 12.62 1.01 21.36
CA GLN A 79 12.19 2.38 21.08
C GLN A 79 10.68 2.38 20.91
N SER A 80 9.98 3.13 21.75
CA SER A 80 8.53 3.30 21.66
C SER A 80 8.15 4.25 20.54
N PRO A 81 6.95 4.09 19.95
CA PRO A 81 6.32 5.15 19.18
C PRO A 81 6.22 6.45 19.99
N GLU A 82 5.95 7.56 19.34
CA GLU A 82 5.91 8.90 19.98
C GLU A 82 4.85 9.06 21.10
N SER A 83 4.05 8.03 21.34
CA SER A 83 3.02 8.04 22.39
C SER A 83 3.20 6.86 23.34
N GLU A 84 3.21 7.14 24.64
CA GLU A 84 3.22 6.13 25.72
C GLU A 84 1.83 5.53 26.01
N LYS A 85 0.83 5.84 25.18
CA LYS A 85 -0.52 5.27 25.36
C LYS A 85 -0.50 3.76 25.18
N PRO A 86 -1.34 3.01 25.90
CA PRO A 86 -1.51 1.60 25.67
C PRO A 86 -2.11 1.33 24.29
N GLU A 87 -1.82 0.17 23.72
CA GLU A 87 -2.41 -0.29 22.46
C GLU A 87 -3.93 -0.18 22.51
N GLN A 88 -4.52 0.28 21.43
CA GLN A 88 -5.95 0.43 21.28
C GLN A 88 -6.42 -0.26 20.02
N VAL A 89 -7.58 -0.88 20.08
CA VAL A 89 -8.28 -1.48 18.96
C VAL A 89 -9.61 -0.78 18.77
N GLY A 90 -9.96 -0.49 17.54
CA GLY A 90 -11.21 0.16 17.19
C GLY A 90 -11.66 -0.13 15.78
N ASN A 91 -12.79 0.44 15.41
CA ASN A 91 -13.35 0.31 14.07
C ASN A 91 -13.20 1.61 13.29
N GLY A 92 -12.93 1.49 11.98
CA GLY A 92 -12.94 2.62 11.07
C GLY A 92 -14.31 3.27 11.00
N SER A 93 -14.35 4.60 10.95
CA SER A 93 -15.58 5.39 10.91
C SER A 93 -16.35 5.23 9.60
N LYS A 94 -15.65 4.91 8.52
CA LYS A 94 -16.22 4.66 7.19
C LYS A 94 -16.30 3.17 6.91
N LEU A 95 -17.42 2.74 6.36
CA LEU A 95 -17.61 1.36 5.92
C LEU A 95 -16.88 1.12 4.59
N VAL A 96 -16.25 -0.02 4.45
CA VAL A 96 -15.71 -0.51 3.18
C VAL A 96 -16.62 -1.64 2.68
N ALA A 97 -17.19 -1.47 1.50
CA ALA A 97 -18.22 -2.37 0.96
C ALA A 97 -19.35 -2.66 1.97
N GLY A 98 -19.82 -1.63 2.66
CA GLY A 98 -20.92 -1.73 3.65
C GLY A 98 -20.55 -2.37 4.99
N ARG A 99 -19.29 -2.73 5.23
CA ARG A 99 -18.84 -3.40 6.47
C ARG A 99 -17.82 -2.54 7.24
N PRO A 100 -17.87 -2.54 8.58
CA PRO A 100 -16.81 -1.93 9.39
C PRO A 100 -15.48 -2.65 9.16
N TRP A 101 -14.39 -2.01 9.49
CA TRP A 101 -13.05 -2.59 9.49
C TRP A 101 -12.34 -2.26 10.79
N THR A 102 -11.40 -3.10 11.19
CA THR A 102 -10.72 -3.05 12.49
C THR A 102 -9.29 -2.54 12.33
N TRP A 103 -8.90 -1.64 13.21
CA TRP A 103 -7.54 -1.13 13.30
C TRP A 103 -6.95 -1.31 14.69
N ALA A 104 -5.60 -1.37 14.76
CA ALA A 104 -4.81 -1.28 15.99
C ALA A 104 -3.92 -0.02 15.94
N THR A 105 -3.80 0.72 17.04
CA THR A 105 -2.88 1.86 17.18
C THR A 105 -2.16 1.83 18.53
N TYR A 106 -1.16 2.68 18.71
CA TYR A 106 -0.26 2.68 19.88
C TYR A 106 0.42 1.32 20.08
N VAL A 107 0.77 0.67 18.99
CA VAL A 107 1.48 -0.61 19.00
C VAL A 107 2.92 -0.38 19.41
N SER A 108 3.25 -0.68 20.66
CA SER A 108 4.62 -0.60 21.21
C SER A 108 5.32 -1.96 21.23
N ARG A 109 4.54 -3.04 21.21
CA ARG A 109 5.04 -4.43 21.13
C ARG A 109 4.57 -5.09 19.84
N PRO A 110 5.37 -5.00 18.76
CA PRO A 110 5.00 -5.52 17.45
C PRO A 110 5.04 -7.05 17.45
N THR A 111 4.13 -7.63 16.68
CA THR A 111 3.97 -9.09 16.51
C THR A 111 3.81 -9.45 15.05
N MET A 112 4.16 -10.68 14.69
CA MET A 112 3.72 -11.31 13.46
C MET A 112 2.75 -12.43 13.77
N THR A 113 1.66 -12.53 13.02
CA THR A 113 0.68 -13.60 13.14
C THR A 113 0.75 -14.50 11.93
N ILE A 114 1.00 -15.79 12.15
CA ILE A 114 1.23 -16.78 11.10
C ILE A 114 -0.02 -17.60 10.90
N TYR A 115 -0.49 -17.66 9.65
CA TYR A 115 -1.61 -18.47 9.19
C TYR A 115 -1.07 -19.52 8.20
N PRO A 116 -1.17 -20.82 8.52
CA PRO A 116 -0.67 -21.89 7.65
C PRO A 116 -1.52 -22.01 6.38
N PRO A 117 -0.96 -22.57 5.29
CA PRO A 117 -1.69 -22.77 4.05
C PRO A 117 -2.89 -23.72 4.26
N LYS A 118 -3.98 -23.46 3.54
CA LYS A 118 -5.16 -24.32 3.47
C LYS A 118 -5.03 -25.28 2.27
N GLY A 119 -4.90 -26.57 2.51
CA GLY A 119 -4.73 -27.58 1.45
C GLY A 119 -3.27 -27.77 0.98
N ARG A 120 -3.02 -27.67 -0.34
CA ARG A 120 -1.65 -27.85 -0.90
C ARG A 120 -0.74 -26.73 -0.37
N ASN A 121 0.46 -27.12 0.08
CA ASN A 121 1.48 -26.15 0.49
C ASN A 121 2.46 -25.89 -0.66
N THR A 122 2.51 -24.66 -1.17
CA THR A 122 3.46 -24.20 -2.19
C THR A 122 4.85 -23.94 -1.61
N ARG A 123 4.97 -23.94 -0.26
CA ARG A 123 6.13 -23.53 0.51
C ARG A 123 6.47 -22.03 0.38
N ALA A 124 5.69 -21.24 -0.33
CA ALA A 124 5.82 -19.79 -0.34
C ALA A 124 5.23 -19.18 0.93
N ALA A 125 5.74 -18.00 1.30
CA ALA A 125 5.20 -17.19 2.38
C ALA A 125 5.06 -15.73 1.95
N ILE A 126 4.05 -15.06 2.46
CA ILE A 126 3.80 -13.65 2.17
C ILE A 126 3.60 -12.89 3.48
N LEU A 127 4.51 -11.96 3.75
CA LEU A 127 4.40 -11.01 4.86
C LEU A 127 3.48 -9.86 4.43
N VAL A 128 2.33 -9.77 5.07
CA VAL A 128 1.34 -8.73 4.83
C VAL A 128 1.68 -7.52 5.69
N LEU A 129 1.80 -6.38 5.04
CA LEU A 129 2.08 -5.07 5.62
C LEU A 129 0.83 -4.19 5.44
N PRO A 130 -0.11 -4.20 6.40
CA PRO A 130 -1.34 -3.42 6.27
C PRO A 130 -1.06 -1.92 6.24
N GLY A 131 -1.98 -1.14 5.65
CA GLY A 131 -1.94 0.31 5.69
C GLY A 131 -2.49 0.89 7.00
N GLY A 132 -2.75 2.19 6.96
CA GLY A 132 -3.24 2.96 8.09
C GLY A 132 -2.44 4.23 8.35
N GLY A 133 -1.74 4.76 7.33
CA GLY A 133 -1.03 6.04 7.37
C GLY A 133 0.07 6.13 8.42
N TYR A 134 0.61 5.01 8.88
CA TYR A 134 1.51 4.91 10.04
C TYR A 134 0.93 5.44 11.36
N GLU A 135 -0.34 5.79 11.39
CA GLU A 135 -1.09 6.13 12.61
C GLU A 135 -1.72 4.89 13.26
N ALA A 136 -2.10 3.94 12.41
CA ALA A 136 -2.69 2.67 12.81
C ALA A 136 -2.28 1.55 11.84
N VAL A 137 -2.72 0.33 12.14
CA VAL A 137 -2.57 -0.86 11.30
C VAL A 137 -3.96 -1.42 11.02
N ALA A 138 -4.37 -1.54 9.75
CA ALA A 138 -5.67 -2.07 9.32
C ALA A 138 -5.69 -3.60 9.41
N MET A 139 -6.07 -4.14 10.59
CA MET A 139 -5.80 -5.52 10.96
C MET A 139 -6.67 -6.56 10.23
N ASP A 140 -7.90 -6.25 9.85
CA ASP A 140 -8.78 -7.15 9.11
C ASP A 140 -8.76 -6.88 7.61
N LEU A 141 -9.14 -5.68 7.19
CA LEU A 141 -9.33 -5.28 5.79
C LEU A 141 -8.09 -5.55 4.91
N GLU A 142 -6.91 -5.20 5.43
CA GLU A 142 -5.62 -5.32 4.75
C GLU A 142 -4.67 -6.31 5.47
N GLY A 143 -5.21 -7.10 6.38
CA GLY A 143 -4.51 -8.09 7.18
C GLY A 143 -5.15 -9.47 7.08
N THR A 144 -6.06 -9.82 7.98
CA THR A 144 -6.61 -11.18 8.08
C THR A 144 -7.46 -11.56 6.86
N GLU A 145 -8.21 -10.64 6.25
CA GLU A 145 -8.96 -10.92 5.02
C GLU A 145 -8.03 -11.26 3.85
N ILE A 146 -6.86 -10.63 3.79
CA ILE A 146 -5.81 -10.96 2.79
C ILE A 146 -5.24 -12.35 3.07
N CYS A 147 -5.03 -12.69 4.35
CA CYS A 147 -4.55 -14.01 4.74
C CYS A 147 -5.54 -15.12 4.38
N ASP A 148 -6.85 -14.87 4.47
CA ASP A 148 -7.86 -15.83 4.03
C ASP A 148 -7.72 -16.19 2.54
N TRP A 149 -7.32 -15.25 1.72
CA TRP A 149 -7.05 -15.50 0.31
C TRP A 149 -5.69 -16.19 0.11
N ILE A 150 -4.61 -15.67 0.68
CA ILE A 150 -3.25 -16.21 0.52
C ILE A 150 -3.20 -17.69 0.94
N THR A 151 -3.80 -18.04 2.07
CA THR A 151 -3.79 -19.41 2.58
C THR A 151 -4.56 -20.38 1.67
N LYS A 152 -5.64 -19.93 1.03
CA LYS A 152 -6.37 -20.70 0.01
C LYS A 152 -5.54 -20.94 -1.26
N GLN A 153 -4.61 -20.04 -1.59
CA GLN A 153 -3.65 -20.24 -2.70
C GLN A 153 -2.54 -21.25 -2.32
N GLY A 154 -2.50 -21.71 -1.08
CA GLY A 154 -1.51 -22.69 -0.61
C GLY A 154 -0.21 -22.07 -0.11
N ALA A 155 -0.18 -20.77 0.18
CA ALA A 155 0.98 -20.10 0.79
C ALA A 155 0.73 -19.82 2.28
N THR A 156 1.81 -19.77 3.05
CA THR A 156 1.77 -19.26 4.43
C THR A 156 1.56 -17.75 4.40
N CYS A 157 0.56 -17.28 5.13
CA CYS A 157 0.32 -15.85 5.29
C CYS A 157 0.79 -15.36 6.65
N ILE A 158 1.43 -14.20 6.68
CA ILE A 158 1.90 -13.58 7.92
C ILE A 158 1.42 -12.14 7.98
N VAL A 159 0.61 -11.75 8.99
CA VAL A 159 0.23 -10.37 9.23
C VAL A 159 1.21 -9.72 10.19
N LEU A 160 1.79 -8.59 9.78
CA LEU A 160 2.66 -7.80 10.62
C LEU A 160 1.87 -6.70 11.33
N LYS A 161 1.78 -6.77 12.65
CA LYS A 161 1.35 -5.66 13.51
C LYS A 161 2.58 -4.88 13.93
N TYR A 162 2.97 -3.88 13.13
CA TYR A 162 4.19 -3.09 13.34
C TYR A 162 3.94 -1.88 14.25
N ARG A 163 5.02 -1.28 14.78
CA ARG A 163 4.96 -0.16 15.71
C ARG A 163 4.38 1.10 15.07
N VAL A 164 3.32 1.63 15.66
CA VAL A 164 2.62 2.87 15.31
C VAL A 164 2.11 3.55 16.60
N PRO A 165 1.80 4.86 16.62
CA PRO A 165 1.95 5.81 15.53
C PRO A 165 3.40 6.24 15.31
N GLN A 166 3.70 6.67 14.10
CA GLN A 166 4.91 7.43 13.78
C GLN A 166 4.48 8.85 13.43
N ALA A 167 5.24 9.85 13.86
CA ALA A 167 4.91 11.26 13.63
C ALA A 167 5.15 11.65 12.17
N TRP A 168 4.34 11.11 11.30
CA TRP A 168 4.30 11.55 9.92
C TRP A 168 2.84 11.65 9.46
N ARG A 169 2.50 12.76 8.81
CA ARG A 169 1.17 13.04 8.33
C ARG A 169 1.20 13.40 6.85
N HIS A 170 0.11 13.17 6.15
CA HIS A 170 -0.05 13.54 4.75
C HIS A 170 0.11 15.04 4.45
N ASP A 171 -0.01 15.90 5.44
CA ASP A 171 0.19 17.35 5.32
C ASP A 171 1.68 17.78 5.36
N HIS A 172 2.60 16.83 5.55
CA HIS A 172 4.05 17.05 5.57
C HIS A 172 4.75 16.35 4.41
N VAL A 173 4.27 16.58 3.18
CA VAL A 173 4.81 15.95 1.96
C VAL A 173 6.28 16.29 1.65
N GLU A 174 6.80 17.34 2.27
CA GLU A 174 8.21 17.76 2.13
C GLU A 174 9.16 17.00 3.06
N GLU A 175 8.62 16.28 4.05
CA GLU A 175 9.40 15.57 5.04
C GLU A 175 9.45 14.06 4.74
N ALA A 176 10.61 13.45 4.95
CA ALA A 176 10.73 12.00 4.87
C ALA A 176 9.83 11.33 5.91
N PRO A 177 9.02 10.33 5.54
CA PRO A 177 8.21 9.60 6.49
C PRO A 177 9.10 8.98 7.58
N LYS A 178 8.74 9.18 8.84
CA LYS A 178 9.43 8.58 9.99
C LYS A 178 9.05 7.11 10.11
N VAL A 179 9.49 6.30 9.15
CA VAL A 179 9.15 4.86 9.07
C VAL A 179 10.21 3.95 9.68
N GLN A 180 11.10 4.48 10.50
CA GLN A 180 12.20 3.69 11.07
C GLN A 180 11.71 2.49 11.89
N LEU A 181 10.74 2.69 12.79
CA LEU A 181 10.24 1.61 13.63
C LEU A 181 9.48 0.54 12.83
N PRO A 182 8.52 0.88 11.95
CA PRO A 182 7.92 -0.09 11.03
C PRO A 182 8.93 -0.84 10.16
N LEU A 183 9.96 -0.15 9.65
CA LEU A 183 10.99 -0.80 8.83
C LEU A 183 11.87 -1.76 9.65
N GLN A 184 12.25 -1.41 10.88
CA GLN A 184 12.92 -2.34 11.80
C GLN A 184 12.09 -3.59 12.03
N ASP A 185 10.78 -3.42 12.26
CA ASP A 185 9.85 -4.53 12.51
C ASP A 185 9.68 -5.41 11.27
N ALA A 186 9.56 -4.83 10.08
CA ALA A 186 9.48 -5.58 8.83
C ALA A 186 10.79 -6.35 8.54
N GLN A 187 11.95 -5.73 8.72
CA GLN A 187 13.25 -6.39 8.58
C GLN A 187 13.43 -7.52 9.59
N ARG A 188 12.97 -7.34 10.82
CA ARG A 188 13.03 -8.38 11.86
C ARG A 188 12.11 -9.55 11.53
N ALA A 189 10.89 -9.28 11.08
CA ALA A 189 9.95 -10.31 10.64
C ALA A 189 10.53 -11.15 9.50
N MET A 190 11.12 -10.52 8.48
CA MET A 190 11.77 -11.23 7.37
C MET A 190 12.90 -12.14 7.85
N GLY A 191 13.77 -11.66 8.74
CA GLY A 191 14.84 -12.47 9.33
C GLY A 191 14.31 -13.65 10.12
N LEU A 192 13.30 -13.46 10.97
CA LEU A 192 12.65 -14.52 11.74
C LEU A 192 11.99 -15.57 10.85
N LEU A 193 11.30 -15.14 9.78
CA LEU A 193 10.66 -16.06 8.82
C LEU A 193 11.69 -16.94 8.11
N ARG A 194 12.81 -16.38 7.65
CA ARG A 194 13.88 -17.18 7.02
C ARG A 194 14.55 -18.12 8.02
N TYR A 195 14.88 -17.63 9.19
CA TYR A 195 15.52 -18.43 10.25
C TYR A 195 14.65 -19.61 10.69
N ARG A 196 13.32 -19.41 10.75
CA ARG A 196 12.36 -20.44 11.16
C ARG A 196 11.63 -21.10 9.99
N ALA A 197 12.12 -20.95 8.77
CA ALA A 197 11.43 -21.38 7.55
C ALA A 197 11.05 -22.87 7.60
N SER A 198 11.94 -23.75 8.04
CA SER A 198 11.66 -25.18 8.18
C SER A 198 10.53 -25.48 9.16
N SER A 199 10.48 -24.75 10.29
CA SER A 199 9.43 -24.93 11.32
C SER A 199 8.05 -24.51 10.83
N TYR A 200 7.99 -23.59 9.85
CA TYR A 200 6.73 -23.11 9.25
C TYR A 200 6.41 -23.81 7.91
N GLY A 201 7.22 -24.78 7.48
CA GLY A 201 7.04 -25.44 6.20
C GLY A 201 7.25 -24.53 4.99
N ILE A 202 8.07 -23.48 5.14
CA ILE A 202 8.35 -22.43 4.15
C ILE A 202 9.71 -22.71 3.47
N ASP A 203 9.82 -22.35 2.20
CA ASP A 203 11.10 -22.21 1.52
C ASP A 203 11.71 -20.83 1.84
N PRO A 204 12.91 -20.76 2.42
CA PRO A 204 13.51 -19.46 2.78
C PRO A 204 13.83 -18.57 1.57
N HIS A 205 13.74 -19.09 0.34
CA HIS A 205 13.91 -18.33 -0.90
C HIS A 205 12.59 -18.03 -1.63
N LYS A 206 11.45 -18.22 -0.93
CA LYS A 206 10.11 -17.92 -1.45
C LYS A 206 9.29 -17.08 -0.45
N ILE A 207 9.91 -16.06 0.13
CA ILE A 207 9.28 -15.18 1.11
C ILE A 207 9.14 -13.78 0.53
N GLY A 208 7.92 -13.39 0.19
CA GLY A 208 7.62 -12.06 -0.33
C GLY A 208 6.90 -11.17 0.67
N VAL A 209 6.64 -9.94 0.22
CA VAL A 209 5.82 -8.98 0.95
C VAL A 209 4.63 -8.55 0.09
N ILE A 210 3.51 -8.27 0.73
CA ILE A 210 2.39 -7.53 0.15
C ILE A 210 2.06 -6.35 1.06
N GLY A 211 2.05 -5.14 0.50
CA GLY A 211 1.83 -3.93 1.29
C GLY A 211 0.72 -3.06 0.70
N PHE A 212 -0.04 -2.40 1.57
CA PHE A 212 -1.21 -1.61 1.27
C PHE A 212 -1.01 -0.17 1.74
N SER A 213 -1.26 0.86 0.90
CA SER A 213 -1.16 2.27 1.30
C SER A 213 0.21 2.58 1.94
N ALA A 214 0.26 3.06 3.18
CA ALA A 214 1.50 3.20 3.95
C ALA A 214 2.31 1.89 4.07
N GLY A 215 1.63 0.74 4.19
CA GLY A 215 2.26 -0.59 4.12
C GLY A 215 2.86 -0.89 2.74
N GLY A 216 2.33 -0.31 1.67
CA GLY A 216 2.93 -0.35 0.33
C GLY A 216 4.25 0.42 0.27
N GLN A 217 4.32 1.59 0.88
CA GLN A 217 5.58 2.30 1.04
C GLN A 217 6.58 1.50 1.90
N LEU A 218 6.11 0.86 2.98
CA LEU A 218 6.95 -0.01 3.81
C LEU A 218 7.48 -1.22 3.02
N ALA A 219 6.67 -1.80 2.12
CA ALA A 219 7.09 -2.86 1.21
C ALA A 219 8.19 -2.37 0.26
N ALA A 220 8.07 -1.17 -0.32
CA ALA A 220 9.13 -0.55 -1.12
C ALA A 220 10.40 -0.33 -0.29
N ALA A 221 10.27 0.19 0.92
CA ALA A 221 11.40 0.48 1.81
C ALA A 221 12.18 -0.80 2.20
N VAL A 222 11.49 -1.87 2.61
CA VAL A 222 12.16 -3.14 2.97
C VAL A 222 12.78 -3.83 1.76
N SER A 223 12.17 -3.70 0.57
CA SER A 223 12.67 -4.25 -0.70
C SER A 223 13.97 -3.61 -1.17
N ASN A 224 14.16 -2.32 -0.86
CA ASN A 224 15.32 -1.54 -1.29
C ASN A 224 16.30 -1.24 -0.14
N ALA A 225 16.09 -1.78 1.05
CA ALA A 225 16.99 -1.56 2.18
C ALA A 225 18.38 -2.14 1.89
N GLU A 226 19.41 -1.28 1.95
CA GLU A 226 20.81 -1.70 1.78
C GLU A 226 21.26 -2.62 2.90
N LYS A 227 20.87 -2.27 4.12
CA LYS A 227 21.26 -2.98 5.35
C LYS A 227 20.15 -2.94 6.38
N ARG A 228 20.28 -3.77 7.38
CA ARG A 228 19.44 -3.75 8.57
C ARG A 228 19.67 -2.45 9.35
N ILE A 229 18.58 -1.78 9.74
CA ILE A 229 18.64 -0.46 10.40
C ILE A 229 18.53 -0.53 11.93
N TYR A 230 18.73 -1.71 12.50
CA TYR A 230 18.85 -1.92 13.95
C TYR A 230 20.06 -2.85 14.25
N LYS A 231 20.50 -2.84 15.50
CA LYS A 231 21.63 -3.68 15.95
C LYS A 231 21.18 -5.16 15.99
N SER A 232 21.96 -6.04 15.39
CA SER A 232 21.71 -7.50 15.41
C SER A 232 21.63 -8.02 16.84
N LEU A 233 20.64 -8.88 17.10
CA LEU A 233 20.33 -9.43 18.44
C LEU A 233 20.64 -10.93 18.53
N ASP A 234 20.30 -11.68 17.50
CA ASP A 234 20.39 -13.14 17.50
C ASP A 234 20.67 -13.72 16.10
N ALA A 235 20.58 -15.05 15.96
CA ALA A 235 20.88 -15.75 14.73
C ALA A 235 19.92 -15.37 13.58
N ALA A 236 18.65 -15.00 13.87
CA ALA A 236 17.71 -14.60 12.84
C ALA A 236 18.13 -13.29 12.14
N ASP A 237 18.93 -12.47 12.81
CA ASP A 237 19.43 -11.22 12.22
C ASP A 237 20.63 -11.41 11.29
N ARG A 238 21.13 -12.65 11.13
CA ARG A 238 22.11 -13.01 10.09
C ARG A 238 21.46 -13.33 8.76
N GLU A 239 20.15 -13.64 8.78
CA GLU A 239 19.38 -13.93 7.59
C GLU A 239 19.09 -12.66 6.78
N PRO A 240 18.95 -12.74 5.44
CA PRO A 240 18.55 -11.62 4.61
C PRO A 240 17.22 -11.02 5.08
N SER A 241 17.15 -9.69 5.16
CA SER A 241 15.94 -8.96 5.56
C SER A 241 15.11 -8.43 4.40
N ARG A 242 15.59 -8.61 3.15
CA ARG A 242 14.84 -8.24 1.94
C ARG A 242 13.95 -9.39 1.47
N PRO A 243 12.76 -9.10 0.90
CA PRO A 243 11.89 -10.11 0.33
C PRO A 243 12.42 -10.67 -1.00
N ASP A 244 11.89 -11.82 -1.43
CA ASP A 244 12.20 -12.46 -2.72
C ASP A 244 11.27 -11.92 -3.83
N PHE A 245 10.14 -11.32 -3.47
CA PHE A 245 9.22 -10.60 -4.35
C PHE A 245 8.41 -9.57 -3.56
N ALA A 246 7.87 -8.56 -4.23
CA ALA A 246 7.07 -7.51 -3.60
C ALA A 246 5.79 -7.22 -4.38
N ILE A 247 4.70 -6.99 -3.65
CA ILE A 247 3.40 -6.61 -4.18
C ILE A 247 2.94 -5.37 -3.45
N LEU A 248 2.68 -4.29 -4.20
CA LEU A 248 2.29 -3.00 -3.64
C LEU A 248 0.90 -2.60 -4.17
N LEU A 249 -0.05 -2.44 -3.27
CA LEU A 249 -1.37 -1.94 -3.58
C LEU A 249 -1.50 -0.48 -3.12
N TYR A 250 -1.87 0.38 -4.05
CA TYR A 250 -2.08 1.82 -3.80
C TYR A 250 -1.07 2.43 -2.81
N PRO A 251 0.26 2.25 -3.06
CA PRO A 251 1.28 2.76 -2.16
C PRO A 251 1.29 4.28 -2.15
N GLY A 252 1.48 4.88 -0.96
CA GLY A 252 1.74 6.31 -0.81
C GLY A 252 3.24 6.64 -0.78
N HIS A 253 3.58 7.94 -0.68
CA HIS A 253 4.87 8.49 -0.29
C HIS A 253 6.09 8.11 -1.17
N LEU A 254 5.86 7.64 -2.38
CA LEU A 254 6.92 7.23 -3.31
C LEU A 254 7.23 8.30 -4.35
N TRP A 255 6.24 9.08 -4.80
CA TRP A 255 6.38 10.16 -5.76
C TRP A 255 6.69 11.49 -5.06
N ASP A 256 7.50 12.34 -5.69
CA ASP A 256 7.80 13.70 -5.24
C ASP A 256 6.59 14.63 -5.51
N GLU A 257 5.74 14.78 -4.52
CA GLU A 257 4.53 15.60 -4.56
C GLU A 257 4.82 17.11 -4.56
N THR A 258 6.04 17.52 -4.25
CA THR A 258 6.45 18.93 -4.24
C THR A 258 6.70 19.47 -5.64
N GLY A 259 6.89 18.59 -6.62
CA GLY A 259 7.12 18.92 -8.00
C GLY A 259 5.84 19.08 -8.84
N PRO A 260 5.99 19.44 -10.13
CA PRO A 260 4.85 19.52 -11.04
C PRO A 260 4.24 18.11 -11.27
N LYS A 261 2.92 18.04 -11.37
CA LYS A 261 2.19 16.76 -11.59
C LYS A 261 2.56 16.03 -12.91
N THR A 262 3.25 16.71 -13.81
CA THR A 262 3.80 16.11 -15.05
C THR A 262 5.14 15.41 -14.83
N SER A 263 5.78 15.59 -13.67
CA SER A 263 7.01 14.90 -13.28
C SER A 263 6.68 13.60 -12.55
N LEU A 264 7.32 12.50 -12.94
CA LEU A 264 7.27 11.21 -12.25
C LEU A 264 8.57 10.96 -11.46
N LYS A 265 9.12 12.00 -10.84
CA LYS A 265 10.30 11.88 -10.00
C LYS A 265 9.94 11.22 -8.67
N LEU A 266 10.81 10.33 -8.19
CA LEU A 266 10.69 9.76 -6.86
C LEU A 266 10.95 10.81 -5.77
N SER A 267 10.30 10.62 -4.63
CA SER A 267 10.63 11.35 -3.41
C SER A 267 12.11 11.14 -3.04
N PRO A 268 12.80 12.16 -2.51
CA PRO A 268 14.24 12.09 -2.23
C PRO A 268 14.65 10.98 -1.24
N TRP A 269 13.73 10.52 -0.44
CA TRP A 269 13.96 9.45 0.55
C TRP A 269 13.69 8.04 0.03
N VAL A 270 13.23 7.88 -1.21
CA VAL A 270 12.99 6.57 -1.81
C VAL A 270 14.26 6.10 -2.50
N ALA A 271 14.88 5.10 -1.92
CA ALA A 271 16.03 4.44 -2.54
C ALA A 271 15.54 3.38 -3.54
N ILE A 272 16.26 3.22 -4.64
CA ILE A 272 16.08 2.16 -5.64
C ILE A 272 17.39 1.40 -5.81
N ARG A 273 17.30 0.08 -5.84
CA ARG A 273 18.44 -0.81 -6.03
C ARG A 273 18.23 -1.69 -7.26
N ALA A 274 19.29 -1.93 -8.01
CA ALA A 274 19.25 -2.83 -9.17
C ALA A 274 19.04 -4.32 -8.77
N ASP A 275 19.29 -4.66 -7.52
CA ASP A 275 19.05 -5.99 -6.95
C ASP A 275 17.78 -6.06 -6.08
N ALA A 276 16.86 -5.11 -6.26
CA ALA A 276 15.53 -5.18 -5.67
C ALA A 276 14.73 -6.36 -6.26
N PRO A 277 13.79 -6.95 -5.50
CA PRO A 277 13.03 -8.11 -5.96
C PRO A 277 12.07 -7.75 -7.09
N PRO A 278 11.65 -8.73 -7.92
CA PRO A 278 10.53 -8.55 -8.83
C PRO A 278 9.33 -7.96 -8.11
N THR A 279 8.70 -6.94 -8.72
CA THR A 279 7.66 -6.14 -8.06
C THR A 279 6.41 -6.05 -8.91
N LEU A 280 5.25 -6.25 -8.28
CA LEU A 280 3.93 -6.03 -8.86
C LEU A 280 3.27 -4.83 -8.19
N LEU A 281 2.70 -3.91 -8.98
CA LEU A 281 1.94 -2.76 -8.47
C LEU A 281 0.48 -2.81 -8.95
N ILE A 282 -0.44 -2.45 -8.08
CA ILE A 282 -1.87 -2.35 -8.39
C ILE A 282 -2.42 -1.05 -7.81
N HIS A 283 -3.07 -0.22 -8.66
CA HIS A 283 -3.56 1.08 -8.23
C HIS A 283 -4.81 1.48 -9.01
N SER A 284 -5.64 2.35 -8.45
CA SER A 284 -6.74 2.99 -9.18
C SER A 284 -6.40 4.42 -9.58
N MET A 285 -6.78 4.81 -10.80
CA MET A 285 -6.53 6.16 -11.33
C MET A 285 -7.28 7.25 -10.57
N ASN A 286 -8.36 6.90 -9.88
CA ASN A 286 -9.20 7.81 -9.12
C ASN A 286 -8.97 7.73 -7.61
N ASP A 287 -7.80 7.24 -7.17
CA ASP A 287 -7.45 7.23 -5.77
C ASP A 287 -7.38 8.67 -5.22
N PRO A 288 -8.21 9.03 -4.24
CA PRO A 288 -8.24 10.38 -3.70
C PRO A 288 -7.29 10.60 -2.52
N THR A 289 -6.63 9.55 -2.06
CA THR A 289 -5.73 9.57 -0.90
C THR A 289 -4.28 9.55 -1.34
N ASP A 290 -3.90 8.51 -2.08
CA ASP A 290 -2.56 8.35 -2.63
C ASP A 290 -2.64 8.44 -4.17
N ASP A 291 -2.08 9.49 -4.74
CA ASP A 291 -2.10 9.71 -6.20
C ASP A 291 -1.42 8.53 -6.92
N VAL A 292 -2.02 8.07 -8.01
CA VAL A 292 -1.48 6.96 -8.83
C VAL A 292 -0.03 7.18 -9.27
N ARG A 293 0.45 8.42 -9.24
CA ARG A 293 1.85 8.78 -9.55
C ARG A 293 2.84 8.12 -8.62
N HIS A 294 2.46 7.77 -7.40
CA HIS A 294 3.31 6.98 -6.50
C HIS A 294 3.70 5.65 -7.13
N SER A 295 2.74 4.93 -7.68
CA SER A 295 2.99 3.67 -8.39
C SER A 295 3.74 3.89 -9.71
N LEU A 296 3.36 4.90 -10.49
CA LEU A 296 3.98 5.21 -11.77
C LEU A 296 5.47 5.56 -11.61
N ALA A 297 5.80 6.46 -10.68
CA ALA A 297 7.17 6.87 -10.43
C ALA A 297 8.05 5.70 -9.96
N TYR A 298 7.51 4.88 -9.04
CA TYR A 298 8.24 3.74 -8.51
C TYR A 298 8.47 2.64 -9.57
N ALA A 299 7.45 2.34 -10.37
CA ALA A 299 7.56 1.37 -11.45
C ALA A 299 8.62 1.78 -12.50
N LEU A 300 8.61 3.04 -12.92
CA LEU A 300 9.62 3.57 -13.85
C LEU A 300 11.03 3.48 -13.27
N ALA A 301 11.20 3.91 -12.02
CA ALA A 301 12.51 3.88 -11.37
C ALA A 301 13.06 2.44 -11.18
N LEU A 302 12.22 1.45 -10.90
CA LEU A 302 12.61 0.04 -10.89
C LEU A 302 13.01 -0.45 -12.27
N ASN A 303 12.22 -0.12 -13.30
CA ASN A 303 12.50 -0.49 -14.69
C ASN A 303 13.82 0.13 -15.19
N ASP A 304 14.10 1.36 -14.84
CA ASP A 304 15.33 2.09 -15.25
C ASP A 304 16.61 1.42 -14.73
N VAL A 305 16.53 0.73 -13.60
CA VAL A 305 17.67 -0.04 -13.04
C VAL A 305 17.62 -1.54 -13.41
N GLY A 306 16.68 -1.96 -14.27
CA GLY A 306 16.59 -3.33 -14.78
C GLY A 306 15.86 -4.32 -13.88
N VAL A 307 15.13 -3.85 -12.86
CA VAL A 307 14.29 -4.72 -12.02
C VAL A 307 13.01 -5.08 -12.76
N THR A 308 12.63 -6.36 -12.74
CA THR A 308 11.35 -6.81 -13.30
C THR A 308 10.19 -6.20 -12.56
N VAL A 309 9.36 -5.44 -13.26
CA VAL A 309 8.18 -4.79 -12.70
C VAL A 309 6.96 -5.03 -13.58
N GLU A 310 5.83 -5.34 -12.95
CA GLU A 310 4.51 -5.42 -13.57
C GLU A 310 3.57 -4.45 -12.86
N MET A 311 2.66 -3.80 -13.60
CA MET A 311 1.73 -2.84 -13.02
C MET A 311 0.36 -2.94 -13.66
N HIS A 312 -0.70 -2.95 -12.84
CA HIS A 312 -2.09 -2.91 -13.27
C HIS A 312 -2.77 -1.65 -12.75
N LEU A 313 -3.34 -0.88 -13.68
CA LEU A 313 -4.05 0.36 -13.36
C LEU A 313 -5.52 0.22 -13.73
N TYR A 314 -6.39 0.59 -12.80
CA TYR A 314 -7.83 0.57 -12.95
C TYR A 314 -8.38 2.00 -12.96
N ALA A 315 -9.37 2.26 -13.82
CA ALA A 315 -9.98 3.59 -13.91
C ALA A 315 -10.65 4.01 -12.60
N ARG A 316 -11.19 3.05 -11.86
CA ARG A 316 -11.90 3.26 -10.57
C ARG A 316 -11.53 2.19 -9.57
N GLY A 317 -11.76 2.51 -8.29
CA GLY A 317 -11.49 1.65 -7.14
C GLY A 317 -11.31 2.48 -5.87
N GLY A 318 -10.88 3.72 -6.01
CA GLY A 318 -10.58 4.59 -4.88
C GLY A 318 -9.37 4.09 -4.09
N HIS A 319 -9.40 4.28 -2.77
CA HIS A 319 -8.34 3.89 -1.85
C HIS A 319 -8.82 2.86 -0.82
N ALA A 320 -7.90 2.05 -0.28
CA ALA A 320 -8.13 1.10 0.82
C ALA A 320 -9.31 0.14 0.58
N PHE A 321 -9.44 -0.37 -0.63
CA PHE A 321 -10.53 -1.29 -0.98
C PHE A 321 -10.33 -2.71 -0.43
N GLY A 322 -9.09 -3.12 -0.12
CA GLY A 322 -8.77 -4.48 0.34
C GLY A 322 -9.23 -5.53 -0.67
N MET A 323 -9.94 -6.56 -0.18
CA MET A 323 -10.56 -7.61 -0.99
C MET A 323 -12.10 -7.59 -0.93
N ARG A 324 -12.68 -6.52 -0.37
CA ARG A 324 -14.14 -6.43 -0.19
C ARG A 324 -14.78 -6.04 -1.51
N ALA A 325 -15.54 -6.97 -2.11
CA ALA A 325 -16.18 -6.78 -3.40
C ALA A 325 -17.10 -5.55 -3.42
N THR A 326 -16.89 -4.71 -4.42
CA THR A 326 -17.76 -3.58 -4.78
C THR A 326 -18.15 -3.71 -6.26
N SER A 327 -18.80 -2.70 -6.83
CA SER A 327 -19.06 -2.63 -8.27
C SER A 327 -17.80 -2.36 -9.11
N ASP A 328 -16.71 -1.97 -8.48
CA ASP A 328 -15.46 -1.66 -9.19
C ASP A 328 -14.64 -2.93 -9.42
N PRO A 329 -14.26 -3.25 -10.67
CA PRO A 329 -13.55 -4.49 -11.01
C PRO A 329 -12.27 -4.73 -10.22
N ILE A 330 -11.52 -3.68 -9.90
CA ILE A 330 -10.27 -3.78 -9.15
C ILE A 330 -10.44 -4.61 -7.86
N THR A 331 -11.57 -4.47 -7.16
CA THR A 331 -11.78 -5.11 -5.87
C THR A 331 -11.96 -6.63 -5.94
N THR A 332 -12.23 -7.16 -7.13
CA THR A 332 -12.44 -8.61 -7.36
C THR A 332 -11.38 -9.23 -8.26
N GLU A 333 -10.76 -8.46 -9.14
CA GLU A 333 -9.83 -8.95 -10.15
C GLU A 333 -8.36 -8.98 -9.67
N TRP A 334 -7.95 -8.03 -8.83
CA TRP A 334 -6.56 -7.94 -8.44
C TRP A 334 -5.99 -9.22 -7.78
N PRO A 335 -6.76 -10.00 -6.98
CA PRO A 335 -6.20 -11.21 -6.38
C PRO A 335 -5.85 -12.27 -7.43
N GLU A 336 -6.64 -12.36 -8.53
CA GLU A 336 -6.36 -13.29 -9.63
C GLU A 336 -5.10 -12.87 -10.39
N LEU A 337 -4.90 -11.56 -10.61
CA LEU A 337 -3.70 -11.03 -11.25
C LEU A 337 -2.46 -11.35 -10.43
N VAL A 338 -2.52 -11.13 -9.12
CA VAL A 338 -1.44 -11.50 -8.19
C VAL A 338 -1.14 -13.00 -8.27
N GLY A 339 -2.15 -13.86 -8.24
CA GLY A 339 -2.00 -15.31 -8.35
C GLY A 339 -1.26 -15.71 -9.65
N LYS A 340 -1.70 -15.18 -10.79
CA LYS A 340 -1.06 -15.41 -12.11
C LYS A 340 0.39 -14.93 -12.12
N TRP A 341 0.65 -13.74 -11.60
CA TRP A 341 1.99 -13.19 -11.53
C TRP A 341 2.92 -14.05 -10.65
N LEU A 342 2.47 -14.51 -9.48
CA LEU A 342 3.25 -15.37 -8.60
C LEU A 342 3.63 -16.70 -9.26
N HIS A 343 2.76 -17.27 -10.09
CA HIS A 343 3.10 -18.42 -10.93
C HIS A 343 4.13 -18.07 -12.00
N THR A 344 4.01 -16.90 -12.65
CA THR A 344 4.95 -16.45 -13.68
C THR A 344 6.37 -16.31 -13.14
N ILE A 345 6.53 -15.77 -11.93
CA ILE A 345 7.83 -15.64 -11.27
C ILE A 345 8.25 -16.89 -10.46
N LYS A 346 7.50 -18.00 -10.57
CA LYS A 346 7.78 -19.32 -9.96
C LYS A 346 7.80 -19.32 -8.44
N MET A 347 7.01 -18.47 -7.81
CA MET A 347 6.85 -18.45 -6.36
C MET A 347 5.76 -19.41 -5.88
N PHE A 348 4.73 -19.64 -6.70
CA PHE A 348 3.65 -20.62 -6.44
C PHE A 348 3.80 -21.88 -7.29
#